data_4d7c8b7e914ed97081e924d451b88a21
#
_entry.id   4d7c8b7e914ed97081e924d451b88a21
#
_cell.length_a   1.000
_cell.length_b   1.000
_cell.length_c   1.000
_cell.angle_alpha   90.00
_cell.angle_beta   90.00
_cell.angle_gamma   90.00
#
_symmetry.space_group_name_H-M   'P 1'
#
loop_
_entity.id
_entity.type
_entity.pdbx_description
1 polymer ?
#
loop_
_entity_poly.entity_id
_entity_poly.type
_entity_poly.pdbx_seq_one_letter_code
_entity_poly.pdbx_strand_id
1 'polypeptide(L)'
;MTRKKSTLIEDSFKIPQLEQSIHIASLRLTDKQKRFLSIAFQEDTKIMFVAGPAGSTKTYMAVYSALRLLSAFNELDLLYVRTIAESAEKGLGALPGDIDEKFNPYMAPLEDKLYEMLPKNNTSKKELLETGRISAMPINYLRGSSWKNKIVVADEAQNFTYKELTTLITRIGDNCKLF
;
A
#
# COMPACT_ATOMS: atom_id res chain seq x y z
N MET A 1 -6.13 -13.78 38.14
CA MET A 1 -6.07 -12.31 38.06
C MET A 1 -4.87 -11.96 37.19
N THR A 2 -5.06 -11.47 36.05
CA THR A 2 -5.06 -10.20 35.44
C THR A 2 -4.92 -10.36 33.92
N ARG A 3 -6.02 -10.45 33.24
CA ARG A 3 -6.06 -10.45 31.76
C ARG A 3 -6.95 -9.27 31.33
N LYS A 4 -6.42 -8.04 31.47
CA LYS A 4 -7.11 -6.82 31.03
C LYS A 4 -6.10 -5.71 30.74
N LYS A 5 -5.38 -5.80 29.59
CA LYS A 5 -4.59 -4.66 29.10
C LYS A 5 -4.37 -4.62 27.58
N SER A 6 -4.98 -5.50 26.77
CA SER A 6 -4.78 -5.47 25.33
C SER A 6 -5.91 -4.79 24.54
N THR A 7 -7.01 -4.44 25.18
CA THR A 7 -8.23 -3.92 24.50
C THR A 7 -8.28 -2.39 24.40
N LEU A 8 -7.40 -1.66 25.08
CA LEU A 8 -7.51 -0.20 25.19
C LEU A 8 -6.82 0.61 24.08
N ILE A 9 -6.11 -0.04 23.15
CA ILE A 9 -5.44 0.67 22.06
C ILE A 9 -6.24 0.55 20.73
N GLU A 10 -7.06 -0.47 20.58
CA GLU A 10 -7.97 -0.61 19.43
C GLU A 10 -9.12 0.40 19.47
N ASP A 11 -9.56 0.83 20.66
CA ASP A 11 -10.65 1.79 20.82
C ASP A 11 -10.27 3.27 20.59
N SER A 12 -8.98 3.59 20.45
CA SER A 12 -8.56 4.99 20.25
C SER A 12 -8.54 5.44 18.78
N PHE A 13 -8.65 4.51 17.84
CA PHE A 13 -8.76 4.81 16.41
C PHE A 13 -10.16 4.45 15.94
N LYS A 14 -11.08 5.39 15.99
CA LYS A 14 -12.39 5.27 15.35
C LYS A 14 -12.20 5.36 13.82
N ILE A 15 -11.80 4.25 13.19
CA ILE A 15 -11.98 4.08 11.76
C ILE A 15 -13.49 3.87 11.57
N PRO A 16 -14.19 4.70 10.77
CA PRO A 16 -15.60 4.48 10.50
C PRO A 16 -15.81 3.05 9.99
N GLN A 17 -16.74 2.32 10.59
CA GLN A 17 -17.16 1.01 10.07
C GLN A 17 -18.18 1.29 8.96
N LEU A 18 -17.79 1.07 7.71
CA LEU A 18 -18.66 1.12 6.55
C LEU A 18 -19.24 -0.27 6.25
N GLU A 19 -20.47 -0.31 5.74
CA GLU A 19 -21.25 -1.53 5.48
C GLU A 19 -20.65 -2.49 4.45
N GLN A 20 -19.61 -2.07 3.71
CA GLN A 20 -18.84 -2.91 2.78
C GLN A 20 -17.35 -2.91 3.13
N SER A 21 -17.03 -3.28 4.35
CA SER A 21 -15.64 -3.34 4.78
C SER A 21 -14.91 -4.51 4.12
N ILE A 22 -13.76 -4.23 3.52
CA ILE A 22 -12.82 -5.26 3.09
C ILE A 22 -12.45 -6.10 4.32
N HIS A 23 -12.76 -7.39 4.28
CA HIS A 23 -12.41 -8.26 5.40
C HIS A 23 -10.91 -8.53 5.40
N ILE A 24 -10.20 -7.94 6.36
CA ILE A 24 -8.75 -8.04 6.51
C ILE A 24 -8.45 -8.95 7.71
N ALA A 25 -7.53 -9.90 7.53
CA ALA A 25 -7.13 -10.80 8.60
C ALA A 25 -6.62 -10.01 9.83
N SER A 26 -7.08 -10.40 11.02
CA SER A 26 -6.62 -9.79 12.26
C SER A 26 -5.16 -10.15 12.53
N LEU A 27 -4.35 -9.16 12.89
CA LEU A 27 -2.94 -9.34 13.15
C LEU A 27 -2.62 -9.16 14.64
N ARG A 28 -1.75 -10.03 15.15
CA ARG A 28 -1.11 -9.79 16.45
C ARG A 28 0.07 -8.85 16.26
N LEU A 29 -0.16 -7.56 16.51
CA LEU A 29 0.82 -6.51 16.26
C LEU A 29 1.80 -6.35 17.44
N THR A 30 3.06 -6.12 17.10
CA THR A 30 4.09 -5.64 18.05
C THR A 30 3.85 -4.16 18.38
N ASP A 31 4.47 -3.65 19.43
CA ASP A 31 4.31 -2.23 19.80
C ASP A 31 4.86 -1.27 18.73
N LYS A 32 5.92 -1.66 18.02
CA LYS A 32 6.44 -0.88 16.87
C LYS A 32 5.44 -0.84 15.72
N GLN A 33 4.78 -1.96 15.42
CA GLN A 33 3.75 -2.02 14.38
C GLN A 33 2.49 -1.24 14.78
N LYS A 34 2.10 -1.27 16.04
CA LYS A 34 1.00 -0.42 16.55
C LYS A 34 1.34 1.06 16.41
N ARG A 35 2.59 1.46 16.74
CA ARG A 35 3.06 2.83 16.55
C ARG A 35 3.06 3.23 15.07
N PHE A 36 3.45 2.31 14.18
CA PHE A 36 3.36 2.54 12.74
C PHE A 36 1.92 2.88 12.34
N LEU A 37 0.94 2.06 12.73
CA LEU A 37 -0.46 2.30 12.41
C LEU A 37 -0.97 3.61 13.01
N SER A 38 -0.56 3.93 14.24
CA SER A 38 -0.97 5.17 14.89
C SER A 38 -0.54 6.41 14.11
N ILE A 39 0.64 6.38 13.50
CA ILE A 39 1.14 7.47 12.66
C ILE A 39 0.46 7.45 11.28
N ALA A 40 0.35 6.27 10.66
CA ALA A 40 -0.22 6.11 9.34
C ALA A 40 -1.69 6.60 9.27
N PHE A 41 -2.44 6.46 10.36
CA PHE A 41 -3.85 6.83 10.42
C PHE A 41 -4.11 8.27 10.90
N GLN A 42 -3.07 9.02 11.32
CA GLN A 42 -3.25 10.44 11.62
C GLN A 42 -3.67 11.19 10.36
N GLU A 43 -4.65 12.04 10.48
CA GLU A 43 -5.22 12.77 9.35
C GLU A 43 -4.19 13.68 8.67
N ASP A 44 -3.36 14.33 9.44
CA ASP A 44 -2.31 15.24 8.99
C ASP A 44 -1.05 14.55 8.46
N THR A 45 -0.89 13.24 8.68
CA THR A 45 0.21 12.46 8.09
C THR A 45 -0.02 12.27 6.60
N LYS A 46 0.65 13.05 5.77
CA LYS A 46 0.60 12.94 4.29
C LYS A 46 1.66 12.00 3.75
N ILE A 47 2.87 12.06 4.28
CA ILE A 47 4.01 11.26 3.84
C ILE A 47 4.68 10.65 5.06
N MET A 48 4.94 9.34 5.01
CA MET A 48 5.62 8.62 6.07
C MET A 48 6.78 7.81 5.50
N PHE A 49 8.01 8.16 5.87
CA PHE A 49 9.19 7.38 5.55
C PHE A 49 9.41 6.28 6.57
N VAL A 50 9.56 5.06 6.08
CA VAL A 50 9.72 3.87 6.91
C VAL A 50 11.08 3.25 6.69
N ALA A 51 11.97 3.35 7.67
CA ALA A 51 13.30 2.76 7.64
C ALA A 51 13.41 1.56 8.58
N GLY A 52 14.18 0.58 8.17
CA GLY A 52 14.44 -0.63 8.98
C GLY A 52 15.14 -1.73 8.17
N PRO A 53 15.70 -2.74 8.84
CA PRO A 53 16.41 -3.84 8.17
C PRO A 53 15.48 -4.66 7.27
N ALA A 54 16.07 -5.47 6.40
CA ALA A 54 15.31 -6.47 5.63
C ALA A 54 14.53 -7.40 6.57
N GLY A 55 13.34 -7.85 6.14
CA GLY A 55 12.49 -8.72 6.95
C GLY A 55 11.75 -8.04 8.12
N SER A 56 11.90 -6.72 8.33
CA SER A 56 11.22 -6.00 9.42
C SER A 56 9.75 -5.63 9.14
N THR A 57 9.13 -6.30 8.18
CA THR A 57 7.69 -6.14 7.82
C THR A 57 7.28 -4.75 7.32
N LYS A 58 8.20 -3.92 6.81
CA LYS A 58 7.89 -2.57 6.33
C LYS A 58 6.80 -2.54 5.26
N THR A 59 7.03 -3.22 4.15
CA THR A 59 6.08 -3.33 3.04
C THR A 59 4.75 -3.94 3.49
N TYR A 60 4.81 -4.98 4.33
CA TYR A 60 3.63 -5.61 4.90
C TYR A 60 2.77 -4.59 5.67
N MET A 61 3.38 -3.81 6.56
CA MET A 61 2.66 -2.81 7.35
C MET A 61 2.14 -1.65 6.51
N ALA A 62 2.86 -1.24 5.47
CA ALA A 62 2.41 -0.21 4.53
C ALA A 62 1.16 -0.68 3.77
N VAL A 63 1.19 -1.88 3.18
CA VAL A 63 0.03 -2.47 2.47
C VAL A 63 -1.13 -2.73 3.42
N TYR A 64 -0.87 -3.25 4.64
CA TYR A 64 -1.90 -3.44 5.65
C TYR A 64 -2.60 -2.14 6.03
N SER A 65 -1.83 -1.06 6.25
CA SER A 65 -2.39 0.27 6.54
C SER A 65 -3.24 0.79 5.39
N ALA A 66 -2.76 0.63 4.16
CA ALA A 66 -3.50 1.02 2.98
C ALA A 66 -4.84 0.27 2.86
N LEU A 67 -4.84 -1.05 3.04
CA LEU A 67 -6.08 -1.85 3.01
C LEU A 67 -7.07 -1.44 4.11
N ARG A 68 -6.57 -1.12 5.32
CA ARG A 68 -7.42 -0.64 6.41
C ARG A 68 -8.05 0.71 6.07
N LEU A 69 -7.32 1.61 5.42
CA LEU A 69 -7.85 2.89 4.94
C LEU A 69 -8.85 2.69 3.79
N LEU A 70 -8.56 1.81 2.83
CA LEU A 70 -9.49 1.46 1.75
C LEU A 70 -10.80 0.85 2.28
N SER A 71 -10.71 0.05 3.34
CA SER A 71 -11.89 -0.54 4.00
C SER A 71 -12.72 0.49 4.74
N ALA A 72 -12.10 1.57 5.22
CA ALA A 72 -12.78 2.63 5.95
C ALA A 72 -13.35 3.73 5.04
N PHE A 73 -12.73 3.95 3.87
CA PHE A 73 -13.05 5.05 2.97
C PHE A 73 -13.18 4.55 1.53
N ASN A 74 -14.41 4.46 1.04
CA ASN A 74 -14.72 3.90 -0.27
C ASN A 74 -14.17 4.72 -1.44
N GLU A 75 -13.91 6.01 -1.24
CA GLU A 75 -13.35 6.92 -2.23
C GLU A 75 -11.84 6.75 -2.42
N LEU A 76 -11.16 6.01 -1.54
CA LEU A 76 -9.72 5.82 -1.62
C LEU A 76 -9.35 4.64 -2.51
N ASP A 77 -8.28 4.80 -3.29
CA ASP A 77 -7.64 3.74 -4.07
C ASP A 77 -6.22 3.49 -3.56
N LEU A 78 -5.74 2.25 -3.70
CA LEU A 78 -4.35 1.88 -3.45
C LEU A 78 -3.56 1.88 -4.76
N LEU A 79 -2.48 2.64 -4.79
CA LEU A 79 -1.46 2.58 -5.82
C LEU A 79 -0.15 2.05 -5.23
N TYR A 80 0.28 0.89 -5.68
CA TYR A 80 1.57 0.33 -5.31
C TYR A 80 2.61 0.71 -6.36
N VAL A 81 3.68 1.35 -5.91
CA VAL A 81 4.75 1.86 -6.78
C VAL A 81 6.06 1.19 -6.43
N ARG A 82 6.73 0.67 -7.43
CA ARG A 82 8.05 0.05 -7.28
C ARG A 82 8.95 0.42 -8.44
N THR A 83 10.27 0.47 -8.19
CA THR A 83 11.24 0.52 -9.29
C THR A 83 11.42 -0.86 -9.91
N ILE A 84 11.81 -0.88 -11.17
CA ILE A 84 12.36 -2.08 -11.78
C ILE A 84 13.75 -2.25 -11.16
N ALA A 85 13.95 -3.30 -10.38
CA ALA A 85 15.32 -3.80 -10.21
C ALA A 85 15.72 -4.30 -11.60
N GLU A 86 16.49 -3.52 -12.31
CA GLU A 86 17.11 -3.98 -13.55
C GLU A 86 17.97 -5.21 -13.21
N SER A 87 17.41 -6.39 -13.41
CA SER A 87 18.22 -7.50 -13.86
C SER A 87 18.67 -7.12 -15.27
N ALA A 88 19.81 -6.59 -15.33
CA ALA A 88 20.73 -6.01 -16.31
C ALA A 88 20.46 -6.13 -17.83
N GLU A 89 19.37 -6.66 -18.35
CA GLU A 89 19.35 -6.98 -19.79
C GLU A 89 18.13 -6.59 -20.63
N LYS A 90 16.96 -6.20 -20.06
CA LYS A 90 15.84 -5.82 -20.93
C LYS A 90 14.96 -4.76 -20.27
N GLY A 91 14.95 -3.54 -20.82
CA GLY A 91 13.94 -2.53 -20.51
C GLY A 91 12.52 -3.04 -20.86
N LEU A 92 11.51 -2.53 -20.17
CA LEU A 92 10.07 -2.90 -20.37
C LEU A 92 9.62 -2.91 -21.85
N GLY A 93 10.30 -2.14 -22.70
CA GLY A 93 10.00 -2.12 -24.14
C GLY A 93 10.29 -3.43 -24.87
N ALA A 94 11.08 -4.33 -24.30
CA ALA A 94 11.42 -5.63 -24.87
C ALA A 94 10.54 -6.79 -24.40
N LEU A 95 9.63 -6.56 -23.43
CA LEU A 95 8.70 -7.58 -22.98
C LEU A 95 7.55 -7.69 -24.03
N PRO A 96 7.30 -8.89 -24.59
CA PRO A 96 6.12 -9.12 -25.41
C PRO A 96 4.87 -9.04 -24.53
N GLY A 97 3.77 -8.52 -25.06
CA GLY A 97 2.50 -8.48 -24.37
C GLY A 97 1.86 -7.11 -24.27
N ASP A 98 0.64 -7.09 -23.82
CA ASP A 98 -0.16 -5.89 -23.56
C ASP A 98 0.37 -5.12 -22.35
N ILE A 99 -0.09 -3.88 -22.13
CA ILE A 99 0.36 -3.02 -21.02
C ILE A 99 0.14 -3.71 -19.68
N ASP A 100 -0.98 -4.40 -19.52
CA ASP A 100 -1.32 -5.12 -18.28
C ASP A 100 -0.38 -6.30 -18.04
N GLU A 101 0.00 -7.04 -19.09
CA GLU A 101 0.98 -8.13 -18.97
C GLU A 101 2.37 -7.62 -18.61
N LYS A 102 2.74 -6.43 -19.07
CA LYS A 102 4.00 -5.79 -18.73
C LYS A 102 4.07 -5.34 -17.26
N PHE A 103 2.92 -5.07 -16.65
CA PHE A 103 2.86 -4.66 -15.24
C PHE A 103 2.73 -5.82 -14.26
N ASN A 104 2.46 -7.03 -14.73
CA ASN A 104 2.37 -8.23 -13.88
C ASN A 104 3.57 -8.45 -12.94
N PRO A 105 4.84 -8.26 -13.36
CA PRO A 105 5.98 -8.41 -12.46
C PRO A 105 5.98 -7.42 -11.28
N TYR A 106 5.28 -6.28 -11.42
CA TYR A 106 5.14 -5.28 -10.35
C TYR A 106 3.97 -5.59 -9.43
N MET A 107 2.96 -6.27 -9.96
CA MET A 107 1.81 -6.74 -9.19
C MET A 107 2.17 -7.90 -8.27
N ALA A 108 3.04 -8.82 -8.68
CA ALA A 108 3.33 -10.04 -7.93
C ALA A 108 3.72 -9.80 -6.45
N PRO A 109 4.64 -8.87 -6.09
CA PRO A 109 4.97 -8.63 -4.70
C PRO A 109 3.80 -8.04 -3.89
N LEU A 110 2.92 -7.25 -4.52
CA LEU A 110 1.71 -6.77 -3.89
C LEU A 110 0.70 -7.90 -3.71
N GLU A 111 0.51 -8.72 -4.74
CA GLU A 111 -0.42 -9.86 -4.69
C GLU A 111 -0.08 -10.83 -3.58
N ASP A 112 1.21 -11.15 -3.38
CA ASP A 112 1.66 -11.98 -2.27
C ASP A 112 1.19 -11.41 -0.92
N LYS A 113 1.29 -10.09 -0.72
CA LYS A 113 0.82 -9.44 0.51
C LYS A 113 -0.71 -9.47 0.61
N LEU A 114 -1.42 -9.27 -0.50
CA LEU A 114 -2.87 -9.38 -0.52
C LEU A 114 -3.34 -10.80 -0.19
N TYR A 115 -2.63 -11.84 -0.68
CA TYR A 115 -2.93 -13.23 -0.33
C TYR A 115 -2.76 -13.55 1.15
N GLU A 116 -1.75 -12.93 1.80
CA GLU A 116 -1.53 -13.10 3.24
C GLU A 116 -2.59 -12.38 4.10
N MET A 117 -3.13 -11.25 3.61
CA MET A 117 -3.99 -10.35 4.38
C MET A 117 -5.48 -10.54 4.12
N LEU A 118 -5.85 -10.99 2.94
CA LEU A 118 -7.25 -11.17 2.54
C LEU A 118 -7.63 -12.66 2.59
N PRO A 119 -8.88 -13.01 2.96
CA PRO A 119 -9.33 -14.40 3.00
C PRO A 119 -9.23 -15.07 1.62
N LYS A 120 -8.86 -16.35 1.60
CA LYS A 120 -8.61 -17.12 0.37
C LYS A 120 -9.81 -17.21 -0.58
N ASN A 121 -11.03 -17.11 -0.08
CA ASN A 121 -12.27 -17.20 -0.87
C ASN A 121 -12.82 -15.80 -1.21
N ASN A 122 -11.97 -14.79 -1.27
CA ASN A 122 -12.44 -13.42 -1.29
C ASN A 122 -12.69 -12.95 -2.72
N THR A 123 -13.96 -12.93 -3.12
CA THR A 123 -14.45 -12.20 -4.29
C THR A 123 -13.97 -10.74 -4.28
N SER A 124 -13.81 -10.16 -3.09
CA SER A 124 -13.35 -8.77 -2.91
C SER A 124 -11.93 -8.52 -3.43
N LYS A 125 -10.97 -9.49 -3.38
CA LYS A 125 -9.63 -9.29 -3.95
C LYS A 125 -9.72 -9.09 -5.46
N LYS A 126 -10.44 -10.00 -6.14
CA LYS A 126 -10.64 -9.95 -7.57
C LYS A 126 -11.35 -8.66 -7.98
N GLU A 127 -12.41 -8.32 -7.27
CA GLU A 127 -13.16 -7.08 -7.47
C GLU A 127 -12.29 -5.83 -7.29
N LEU A 128 -11.47 -5.76 -6.24
CA LEU A 128 -10.58 -4.63 -5.98
C LEU A 128 -9.54 -4.42 -7.09
N LEU A 129 -9.05 -5.51 -7.69
CA LEU A 129 -8.11 -5.46 -8.81
C LEU A 129 -8.84 -5.09 -10.12
N GLU A 130 -9.95 -5.73 -10.43
CA GLU A 130 -10.72 -5.52 -11.67
C GLU A 130 -11.34 -4.12 -11.74
N THR A 131 -11.77 -3.57 -10.61
CA THR A 131 -12.29 -2.18 -10.54
C THR A 131 -11.21 -1.11 -10.51
N GLY A 132 -9.92 -1.52 -10.43
CA GLY A 132 -8.79 -0.59 -10.33
C GLY A 132 -8.65 0.09 -8.97
N ARG A 133 -9.42 -0.32 -7.95
CA ARG A 133 -9.25 0.20 -6.58
C ARG A 133 -7.89 -0.17 -5.96
N ILE A 134 -7.30 -1.27 -6.43
CA ILE A 134 -5.92 -1.65 -6.14
C ILE A 134 -5.19 -1.80 -7.47
N SER A 135 -4.10 -1.08 -7.62
CA SER A 135 -3.27 -1.11 -8.82
C SER A 135 -1.77 -1.07 -8.46
N ALA A 136 -0.93 -1.57 -9.35
CA ALA A 136 0.51 -1.43 -9.25
C ALA A 136 1.08 -0.78 -10.51
N MET A 137 2.13 0.00 -10.33
CA MET A 137 2.75 0.73 -11.43
C MET A 137 4.25 0.92 -11.19
N PRO A 138 5.08 0.75 -12.23
CA PRO A 138 6.48 1.13 -12.14
C PRO A 138 6.63 2.64 -11.96
N ILE A 139 7.64 3.06 -11.18
CA ILE A 139 7.91 4.48 -10.92
C ILE A 139 8.10 5.31 -12.20
N ASN A 140 8.68 4.70 -13.25
CA ASN A 140 8.97 5.38 -14.53
C ASN A 140 7.70 5.72 -15.33
N TYR A 141 6.55 5.12 -15.01
CA TYR A 141 5.27 5.38 -15.67
C TYR A 141 4.42 6.41 -14.93
N LEU A 142 4.88 6.92 -13.81
CA LEU A 142 4.21 7.97 -13.04
C LEU A 142 4.32 9.33 -13.75
N ARG A 143 3.76 9.46 -14.95
CA ARG A 143 3.72 10.72 -15.69
C ARG A 143 2.28 11.25 -15.73
N GLY A 144 2.12 12.57 -15.63
CA GLY A 144 0.81 13.21 -15.79
C GLY A 144 0.33 13.95 -14.54
N SER A 145 -0.94 13.83 -14.19
CA SER A 145 -1.68 14.62 -13.21
C SER A 145 -1.29 14.36 -11.75
N SER A 146 -1.57 15.32 -10.88
CA SER A 146 -1.59 15.13 -9.42
C SER A 146 -2.64 14.10 -9.04
N TRP A 147 -2.36 13.33 -7.98
CA TRP A 147 -3.30 12.34 -7.48
C TRP A 147 -4.28 12.94 -6.49
N LYS A 148 -5.47 12.34 -6.44
CA LYS A 148 -6.49 12.60 -5.44
C LYS A 148 -7.03 11.27 -4.93
N ASN A 149 -7.41 11.22 -3.65
CA ASN A 149 -8.03 10.07 -3.03
C ASN A 149 -7.19 8.78 -3.20
N LYS A 150 -5.87 8.88 -3.00
CA LYS A 150 -4.97 7.74 -3.18
C LYS A 150 -4.09 7.48 -1.97
N ILE A 151 -4.02 6.21 -1.61
CA ILE A 151 -2.97 5.70 -0.73
C ILE A 151 -1.89 5.13 -1.63
N VAL A 152 -0.71 5.71 -1.57
CA VAL A 152 0.44 5.28 -2.36
C VAL A 152 1.40 4.51 -1.46
N VAL A 153 1.77 3.30 -1.86
CA VAL A 153 2.81 2.52 -1.21
C VAL A 153 4.01 2.48 -2.14
N ALA A 154 5.10 3.15 -1.76
CA ALA A 154 6.35 3.17 -2.50
C ALA A 154 7.31 2.12 -1.92
N ASP A 155 7.33 0.94 -2.55
CA ASP A 155 8.17 -0.17 -2.10
C ASP A 155 9.58 -0.09 -2.67
N GLU A 156 10.56 -0.51 -1.84
CA GLU A 156 11.99 -0.46 -2.17
C GLU A 156 12.47 0.96 -2.58
N ALA A 157 11.92 1.99 -1.93
CA ALA A 157 12.17 3.40 -2.28
C ALA A 157 13.65 3.82 -2.20
N GLN A 158 14.51 3.05 -1.51
CA GLN A 158 15.97 3.28 -1.53
C GLN A 158 16.59 3.06 -2.91
N ASN A 159 15.90 2.37 -3.82
CA ASN A 159 16.34 2.16 -5.19
C ASN A 159 15.84 3.25 -6.16
N PHE A 160 15.04 4.21 -5.68
CA PHE A 160 14.57 5.32 -6.50
C PHE A 160 15.68 6.36 -6.69
N THR A 161 15.81 6.86 -7.90
CA THR A 161 16.62 8.03 -8.17
C THR A 161 16.00 9.29 -7.53
N TYR A 162 16.79 10.31 -7.30
CA TYR A 162 16.30 11.60 -6.80
C TYR A 162 15.15 12.17 -7.66
N LYS A 163 15.26 12.04 -8.99
CA LYS A 163 14.24 12.50 -9.94
C LYS A 163 12.93 11.73 -9.78
N GLU A 164 13.00 10.42 -9.61
CA GLU A 164 11.83 9.57 -9.40
C GLU A 164 11.15 9.88 -8.08
N LEU A 165 11.93 10.00 -7.00
CA LEU A 165 11.39 10.37 -5.69
C LEU A 165 10.72 11.75 -5.71
N THR A 166 11.35 12.74 -6.35
CA THR A 166 10.76 14.07 -6.55
C THR A 166 9.46 13.98 -7.34
N THR A 167 9.46 13.19 -8.43
CA THR A 167 8.25 12.97 -9.23
C THR A 167 7.13 12.36 -8.40
N LEU A 168 7.43 11.37 -7.57
CA LEU A 168 6.45 10.71 -6.70
C LEU A 168 5.85 11.70 -5.68
N ILE A 169 6.70 12.40 -4.95
CA ILE A 169 6.28 13.31 -3.87
C ILE A 169 5.44 14.47 -4.42
N THR A 170 5.82 15.05 -5.55
CA THR A 170 5.10 16.18 -6.16
C THR A 170 3.73 15.82 -6.73
N ARG A 171 3.37 14.53 -6.80
CA ARG A 171 2.05 14.07 -7.24
C ARG A 171 1.05 13.89 -6.11
N ILE A 172 1.51 13.89 -4.88
CA ILE A 172 0.66 13.74 -3.70
C ILE A 172 -0.22 14.99 -3.57
N GLY A 173 -1.49 14.84 -3.90
CA GLY A 173 -2.50 15.89 -3.84
C GLY A 173 -3.49 15.68 -2.71
N ASP A 174 -4.72 16.15 -2.93
CA ASP A 174 -5.78 16.14 -1.91
C ASP A 174 -6.16 14.72 -1.53
N ASN A 175 -6.38 14.51 -0.22
CA ASN A 175 -6.80 13.23 0.36
C ASN A 175 -5.88 12.05 -0.06
N CYS A 176 -4.56 12.32 -0.15
CA CYS A 176 -3.57 11.31 -0.46
C CYS A 176 -2.65 11.05 0.73
N LYS A 177 -2.16 9.80 0.82
CA LYS A 177 -1.10 9.40 1.75
C LYS A 177 -0.01 8.63 0.99
N LEU A 178 1.24 8.79 1.40
CA LEU A 178 2.39 8.06 0.87
C LEU A 178 3.12 7.35 2.02
N PHE A 179 3.32 6.03 1.85
CA PHE A 179 4.07 5.18 2.76
C PHE A 179 5.28 4.59 2.07
#